data_6a194addec09a9c7aa93f25a940379e0
#
_entry.id   6a194addec09a9c7aa93f25a940379e0
#
_cell.length_a   1.000
_cell.length_b   1.000
_cell.length_c   1.000
_cell.angle_alpha   90.00
_cell.angle_beta   90.00
_cell.angle_gamma   90.00
#
_symmetry.space_group_name_H-M   'P 1'
#
loop_
_entity.id
_entity.type
_entity.pdbx_description
1 polymer ?
#
loop_
_entity_poly.entity_id
_entity_poly.type
_entity_poly.pdbx_seq_one_letter_code
_entity_poly.pdbx_strand_id
1 'polypeptide(L)'
;MGGSLGARPVNEAVYGMIKANYKAARCYFMHATGKGGAGFAEKLAADGVDLASNKHITITEYIDIPKCLPAADLVICRAGASSLSEIQALGKPSILIPSPYVAENHQYHNAMALVNKGAAVIIEEKNLTPEILTETVNRLLSDRAKLEQTGENAKAMAVTDASERIYSVLCDTVK
;
A
#
# COMPACT_ATOMS: atom_id res chain seq x y z
N MET A 1 -3.60 -1.06 2.18
CA MET A 1 -4.48 0.08 2.59
C MET A 1 -5.36 0.53 1.42
N GLY A 2 -6.67 0.60 1.63
CA GLY A 2 -7.64 1.03 0.59
C GLY A 2 -8.03 2.52 0.65
N GLY A 3 -7.33 3.33 1.45
CA GLY A 3 -7.74 4.69 1.79
C GLY A 3 -8.78 4.72 2.93
N SER A 4 -9.23 5.92 3.35
CA SER A 4 -10.08 6.12 4.53
C SER A 4 -11.47 5.47 4.42
N LEU A 5 -12.04 5.41 3.24
CA LEU A 5 -13.32 4.73 2.99
C LEU A 5 -13.15 3.21 2.86
N GLY A 6 -11.93 2.73 2.68
CA GLY A 6 -11.64 1.37 2.29
C GLY A 6 -11.82 1.17 0.77
N ALA A 7 -11.30 0.06 0.28
CA ALA A 7 -11.47 -0.36 -1.11
C ALA A 7 -11.84 -1.84 -1.13
N ARG A 8 -13.10 -2.13 -1.41
CA ARG A 8 -13.63 -3.51 -1.36
C ARG A 8 -12.75 -4.50 -2.15
N PRO A 9 -12.33 -4.24 -3.41
CA PRO A 9 -11.50 -5.19 -4.15
C PRO A 9 -10.13 -5.43 -3.48
N VAL A 10 -9.52 -4.37 -2.91
CA VAL A 10 -8.26 -4.50 -2.16
C VAL A 10 -8.46 -5.34 -0.89
N ASN A 11 -9.53 -5.07 -0.14
CA ASN A 11 -9.86 -5.84 1.06
C ASN A 11 -10.10 -7.33 0.72
N GLU A 12 -10.85 -7.64 -0.34
CA GLU A 12 -11.11 -9.02 -0.77
C GLU A 12 -9.83 -9.75 -1.20
N ALA A 13 -8.94 -9.10 -1.93
CA ALA A 13 -7.66 -9.70 -2.33
C ALA A 13 -6.74 -9.94 -1.11
N VAL A 14 -6.63 -8.97 -0.20
CA VAL A 14 -5.85 -9.11 1.03
C VAL A 14 -6.45 -10.18 1.94
N TYR A 15 -7.77 -10.26 2.04
CA TYR A 15 -8.47 -11.31 2.77
C TYR A 15 -8.06 -12.71 2.31
N GLY A 16 -8.15 -12.97 0.99
CA GLY A 16 -7.75 -14.26 0.43
C GLY A 16 -6.26 -14.55 0.62
N MET A 17 -5.40 -13.55 0.47
CA MET A 17 -3.96 -13.66 0.71
C MET A 17 -3.67 -14.04 2.17
N ILE A 18 -4.29 -13.39 3.17
CA ILE A 18 -4.13 -13.73 4.58
C ILE A 18 -4.63 -15.14 4.84
N LYS A 19 -5.84 -15.47 4.39
CA LYS A 19 -6.44 -16.81 4.55
C LYS A 19 -5.55 -17.93 4.02
N ALA A 20 -4.89 -17.72 2.89
CA ALA A 20 -4.01 -18.71 2.28
C ALA A 20 -2.66 -18.84 3.02
N ASN A 21 -2.18 -17.78 3.69
CA ASN A 21 -0.79 -17.72 4.15
C ASN A 21 -0.63 -17.62 5.68
N TYR A 22 -1.70 -17.44 6.46
CA TYR A 22 -1.60 -17.17 7.90
C TYR A 22 -0.87 -18.26 8.70
N LYS A 23 -0.96 -19.53 8.28
CA LYS A 23 -0.29 -20.66 8.96
C LYS A 23 1.22 -20.68 8.73
N ALA A 24 1.67 -20.11 7.62
CA ALA A 24 3.09 -20.13 7.24
C ALA A 24 3.93 -19.14 8.07
N ALA A 25 3.31 -18.15 8.71
CA ALA A 25 3.93 -17.11 9.55
C ALA A 25 5.19 -16.45 8.94
N ARG A 26 5.25 -16.39 7.61
CA ARG A 26 6.41 -15.84 6.88
C ARG A 26 6.44 -14.31 6.84
N CYS A 27 5.29 -13.68 7.08
CA CYS A 27 5.11 -12.24 7.04
C CYS A 27 4.25 -11.77 8.20
N TYR A 28 4.47 -10.54 8.63
CA TYR A 28 3.54 -9.78 9.47
C TYR A 28 2.59 -8.99 8.57
N PHE A 29 1.30 -9.08 8.82
CA PHE A 29 0.28 -8.35 8.11
C PHE A 29 -0.27 -7.22 8.98
N MET A 30 -0.15 -5.99 8.51
CA MET A 30 -0.88 -4.85 9.06
C MET A 30 -1.86 -4.35 8.00
N HIS A 31 -3.14 -4.56 8.22
CA HIS A 31 -4.17 -4.20 7.25
C HIS A 31 -5.16 -3.19 7.82
N ALA A 32 -5.25 -2.03 7.16
CA ALA A 32 -6.30 -1.04 7.38
C ALA A 32 -7.43 -1.29 6.39
N THR A 33 -8.59 -1.65 6.90
CA THR A 33 -9.77 -1.99 6.09
C THR A 33 -10.49 -0.76 5.57
N GLY A 34 -10.36 0.38 6.27
CA GLY A 34 -11.21 1.55 6.10
C GLY A 34 -12.65 1.30 6.57
N LYS A 35 -13.48 2.34 6.52
CA LYS A 35 -14.91 2.26 6.95
C LYS A 35 -15.70 1.15 6.26
N GLY A 36 -15.42 0.88 4.98
CA GLY A 36 -16.10 -0.15 4.20
C GLY A 36 -15.64 -1.58 4.50
N GLY A 37 -14.76 -1.78 5.47
CA GLY A 37 -14.24 -3.10 5.84
C GLY A 37 -14.87 -3.71 7.10
N ALA A 38 -16.02 -3.24 7.53
CA ALA A 38 -16.75 -3.83 8.65
C ALA A 38 -16.94 -5.34 8.44
N GLY A 39 -16.73 -6.15 9.49
CA GLY A 39 -16.85 -7.60 9.41
C GLY A 39 -15.64 -8.33 8.82
N PHE A 40 -14.56 -7.65 8.44
CA PHE A 40 -13.38 -8.28 7.84
C PHE A 40 -12.70 -9.27 8.80
N ALA A 41 -12.49 -8.87 10.05
CA ALA A 41 -11.86 -9.71 11.06
C ALA A 41 -12.78 -10.89 11.45
N GLU A 42 -14.07 -10.64 11.63
CA GLU A 42 -15.07 -11.65 11.95
C GLU A 42 -15.16 -12.72 10.85
N LYS A 43 -15.10 -12.30 9.59
CA LYS A 43 -15.09 -13.20 8.44
C LYS A 43 -13.83 -14.07 8.41
N LEU A 44 -12.64 -13.52 8.69
CA LEU A 44 -11.40 -14.29 8.82
C LEU A 44 -11.51 -15.32 9.95
N ALA A 45 -12.04 -14.91 11.11
CA ALA A 45 -12.25 -15.80 12.24
C ALA A 45 -13.23 -16.94 11.91
N ALA A 46 -14.33 -16.65 11.21
CA ALA A 46 -15.30 -17.65 10.75
C ALA A 46 -14.67 -18.67 9.77
N ASP A 47 -13.69 -18.24 8.98
CA ASP A 47 -12.91 -19.11 8.08
C ASP A 47 -11.73 -19.84 8.79
N GLY A 48 -11.67 -19.77 10.13
CA GLY A 48 -10.71 -20.51 10.95
C GLY A 48 -9.35 -19.83 11.13
N VAL A 49 -9.23 -18.53 10.80
CA VAL A 49 -8.04 -17.74 11.11
C VAL A 49 -8.15 -17.25 12.56
N ASP A 50 -7.41 -17.85 13.48
CA ASP A 50 -7.37 -17.41 14.87
C ASP A 50 -6.55 -16.10 15.00
N LEU A 51 -7.27 -14.98 14.95
CA LEU A 51 -6.65 -13.65 15.10
C LEU A 51 -6.21 -13.35 16.53
N ALA A 52 -6.83 -13.98 17.54
CA ALA A 52 -6.54 -13.70 18.94
C ALA A 52 -5.15 -14.25 19.35
N SER A 53 -4.79 -15.45 18.86
CA SER A 53 -3.49 -16.06 19.15
C SER A 53 -2.42 -15.71 18.09
N ASN A 54 -2.82 -15.26 16.90
CA ASN A 54 -1.90 -14.98 15.81
C ASN A 54 -1.36 -13.53 15.87
N LYS A 55 -0.20 -13.37 16.51
CA LYS A 55 0.46 -12.07 16.66
C LYS A 55 1.04 -11.51 15.34
N HIS A 56 0.98 -12.27 14.24
CA HIS A 56 1.49 -11.83 12.93
C HIS A 56 0.44 -11.12 12.07
N ILE A 57 -0.80 -11.00 12.56
CA ILE A 57 -1.90 -10.38 11.81
C ILE A 57 -2.53 -9.29 12.68
N THR A 58 -2.49 -8.06 12.18
CA THR A 58 -3.16 -6.90 12.76
C THR A 58 -4.17 -6.37 11.75
N ILE A 59 -5.44 -6.39 12.12
CA ILE A 59 -6.55 -5.84 11.32
C ILE A 59 -7.19 -4.71 12.11
N THR A 60 -7.27 -3.55 11.52
CA THR A 60 -7.91 -2.36 12.11
C THR A 60 -8.67 -1.59 11.04
N GLU A 61 -9.62 -0.76 11.44
CA GLU A 61 -10.26 0.16 10.50
C GLU A 61 -9.26 1.17 9.94
N TYR A 62 -8.42 1.73 10.82
CA TYR A 62 -7.33 2.65 10.48
C TYR A 62 -6.03 2.24 11.16
N ILE A 63 -4.91 2.56 10.52
CA ILE A 63 -3.56 2.40 11.09
C ILE A 63 -2.95 3.79 11.32
N ASP A 64 -2.07 3.87 12.30
CA ASP A 64 -1.20 5.04 12.52
C ASP A 64 -0.09 5.02 11.45
N ILE A 65 -0.32 5.72 10.33
CA ILE A 65 0.59 5.75 9.18
C ILE A 65 2.02 6.15 9.59
N PRO A 66 2.23 7.25 10.36
CA PRO A 66 3.55 7.63 10.83
C PRO A 66 4.33 6.54 11.58
N LYS A 67 3.64 5.61 12.26
CA LYS A 67 4.28 4.49 12.95
C LYS A 67 4.39 3.24 12.09
N CYS A 68 3.33 2.91 11.35
CA CYS A 68 3.25 1.64 10.63
C CYS A 68 4.04 1.66 9.32
N LEU A 69 4.03 2.78 8.60
CA LEU A 69 4.67 2.87 7.30
C LEU A 69 6.20 2.74 7.38
N PRO A 70 6.92 3.36 8.34
CA PRO A 70 8.35 3.11 8.52
C PRO A 70 8.70 1.65 8.84
N ALA A 71 7.82 0.93 9.53
CA ALA A 71 8.03 -0.46 9.92
C ALA A 71 7.74 -1.47 8.78
N ALA A 72 7.08 -1.05 7.71
CA ALA A 72 6.74 -1.93 6.60
C ALA A 72 7.93 -2.18 5.67
N ASP A 73 8.16 -3.43 5.26
CA ASP A 73 9.11 -3.79 4.21
C ASP A 73 8.49 -3.66 2.82
N LEU A 74 7.17 -3.85 2.70
CA LEU A 74 6.41 -3.74 1.45
C LEU A 74 5.05 -3.13 1.74
N VAL A 75 4.64 -2.18 0.92
CA VAL A 75 3.34 -1.48 1.05
C VAL A 75 2.41 -1.87 -0.08
N ILE A 76 1.16 -2.21 0.24
CA ILE A 76 0.09 -2.46 -0.73
C ILE A 76 -0.97 -1.38 -0.53
N CYS A 77 -1.22 -0.55 -1.54
CA CYS A 77 -2.17 0.55 -1.39
C CYS A 77 -2.75 1.06 -2.73
N ARG A 78 -3.75 1.93 -2.62
CA ARG A 78 -4.21 2.77 -3.72
C ARG A 78 -3.14 3.79 -4.11
N ALA A 79 -3.18 4.27 -5.37
CA ALA A 79 -2.21 5.23 -5.90
C ALA A 79 -2.67 6.69 -5.76
N GLY A 80 -3.19 7.05 -4.57
CA GLY A 80 -3.51 8.43 -4.23
C GLY A 80 -2.23 9.25 -3.99
N ALA A 81 -2.22 10.53 -4.37
CA ALA A 81 -1.03 11.38 -4.33
C ALA A 81 -0.39 11.46 -2.94
N SER A 82 -1.18 11.64 -1.87
CA SER A 82 -0.66 11.69 -0.49
C SER A 82 0.05 10.40 -0.09
N SER A 83 -0.57 9.23 -0.36
CA SER A 83 0.05 7.94 -0.06
C SER A 83 1.35 7.74 -0.82
N LEU A 84 1.41 8.17 -2.09
CA LEU A 84 2.64 8.07 -2.89
C LEU A 84 3.74 8.98 -2.36
N SER A 85 3.40 10.21 -1.93
CA SER A 85 4.37 11.13 -1.31
C SER A 85 4.96 10.54 -0.03
N GLU A 86 4.15 9.91 0.82
CA GLU A 86 4.61 9.24 2.04
C GLU A 86 5.52 8.04 1.73
N ILE A 87 5.13 7.20 0.75
CA ILE A 87 5.92 6.06 0.27
C ILE A 87 7.27 6.51 -0.27
N GLN A 88 7.29 7.56 -1.10
CA GLN A 88 8.50 8.13 -1.65
C GLN A 88 9.40 8.71 -0.56
N ALA A 89 8.86 9.52 0.34
CA ALA A 89 9.62 10.13 1.42
C ALA A 89 10.35 9.11 2.30
N LEU A 90 9.74 7.95 2.53
CA LEU A 90 10.29 6.86 3.31
C LEU A 90 11.05 5.80 2.50
N GLY A 91 11.05 5.92 1.17
CA GLY A 91 11.69 4.95 0.29
C GLY A 91 11.10 3.54 0.41
N LYS A 92 9.77 3.42 0.47
CA LYS A 92 9.13 2.11 0.65
C LYS A 92 8.80 1.45 -0.68
N PRO A 93 9.24 0.20 -0.89
CA PRO A 93 8.75 -0.60 -2.00
C PRO A 93 7.23 -0.75 -1.94
N SER A 94 6.56 -0.69 -3.08
CA SER A 94 5.10 -0.74 -3.07
C SER A 94 4.49 -1.51 -4.24
N ILE A 95 3.33 -2.13 -3.96
CA ILE A 95 2.38 -2.63 -4.95
C ILE A 95 1.22 -1.64 -4.99
N LEU A 96 1.06 -0.97 -6.11
CA LEU A 96 0.05 0.04 -6.32
C LEU A 96 -1.16 -0.55 -7.04
N ILE A 97 -2.33 -0.33 -6.46
CA ILE A 97 -3.61 -0.78 -7.01
C ILE A 97 -4.46 0.46 -7.30
N PRO A 98 -4.31 1.08 -8.48
CA PRO A 98 -5.06 2.30 -8.81
C PRO A 98 -6.56 2.04 -8.84
N SER A 99 -7.35 3.00 -8.34
CA SER A 99 -8.80 2.96 -8.46
C SER A 99 -9.21 3.33 -9.89
N PRO A 100 -10.06 2.54 -10.55
CA PRO A 100 -10.57 2.90 -11.87
C PRO A 100 -11.71 3.92 -11.83
N TYR A 101 -12.23 4.23 -10.63
CA TYR A 101 -13.42 5.08 -10.43
C TYR A 101 -13.06 6.54 -10.08
N VAL A 102 -11.88 6.99 -10.47
CA VAL A 102 -11.42 8.37 -10.21
C VAL A 102 -11.39 9.16 -11.52
N ALA A 103 -11.60 10.49 -11.43
CA ALA A 103 -11.57 11.37 -12.59
C ALA A 103 -10.27 11.20 -13.39
N GLU A 104 -10.37 11.20 -14.71
CA GLU A 104 -9.23 11.16 -15.64
C GLU A 104 -8.22 10.03 -15.36
N ASN A 105 -8.67 8.97 -14.68
CA ASN A 105 -7.81 7.84 -14.32
C ASN A 105 -6.49 8.26 -13.60
N HIS A 106 -6.53 9.38 -12.85
CA HIS A 106 -5.33 9.99 -12.27
C HIS A 106 -4.52 9.03 -11.39
N GLN A 107 -5.17 8.07 -10.69
CA GLN A 107 -4.42 7.10 -9.89
C GLN A 107 -3.57 6.15 -10.74
N TYR A 108 -4.04 5.78 -11.93
CA TYR A 108 -3.24 4.98 -12.85
C TYR A 108 -2.01 5.77 -13.33
N HIS A 109 -2.19 7.02 -13.72
CA HIS A 109 -1.06 7.88 -14.13
C HIS A 109 -0.06 8.11 -12.99
N ASN A 110 -0.54 8.33 -11.78
CA ASN A 110 0.28 8.42 -10.58
C ASN A 110 1.10 7.14 -10.36
N ALA A 111 0.46 5.96 -10.44
CA ALA A 111 1.14 4.68 -10.29
C ALA A 111 2.21 4.48 -11.37
N MET A 112 1.87 4.78 -12.64
CA MET A 112 2.80 4.61 -13.76
C MET A 112 4.02 5.54 -13.67
N ALA A 113 3.89 6.71 -13.04
CA ALA A 113 5.04 7.58 -12.79
C ALA A 113 6.11 6.89 -11.92
N LEU A 114 5.71 6.11 -10.92
CA LEU A 114 6.63 5.32 -10.08
C LEU A 114 7.10 4.06 -10.81
N VAL A 115 6.19 3.35 -11.46
CA VAL A 115 6.49 2.09 -12.17
C VAL A 115 7.54 2.29 -13.27
N ASN A 116 7.40 3.35 -14.05
CA ASN A 116 8.35 3.70 -15.12
C ASN A 116 9.76 4.03 -14.60
N LYS A 117 9.91 4.32 -13.31
CA LYS A 117 11.19 4.53 -12.62
C LYS A 117 11.66 3.31 -11.84
N GLY A 118 10.96 2.18 -11.93
CA GLY A 118 11.24 0.99 -11.14
C GLY A 118 11.03 1.19 -9.62
N ALA A 119 10.22 2.18 -9.23
CA ALA A 119 9.96 2.59 -7.86
C ALA A 119 8.72 1.91 -7.25
N ALA A 120 7.95 1.18 -8.05
CA ALA A 120 6.78 0.42 -7.61
C ALA A 120 6.42 -0.67 -8.61
N VAL A 121 5.52 -1.58 -8.20
CA VAL A 121 4.83 -2.53 -9.07
C VAL A 121 3.35 -2.15 -9.11
N ILE A 122 2.70 -2.32 -10.26
CA ILE A 122 1.26 -2.06 -10.41
C ILE A 122 0.49 -3.38 -10.58
N ILE A 123 -0.69 -3.45 -9.95
CA ILE A 123 -1.74 -4.42 -10.27
C ILE A 123 -3.00 -3.62 -10.55
N GLU A 124 -3.44 -3.59 -11.81
CA GLU A 124 -4.71 -2.96 -12.13
C GLU A 124 -5.87 -3.72 -11.47
N GLU A 125 -6.88 -2.99 -10.96
CA GLU A 125 -7.99 -3.59 -10.19
C GLU A 125 -8.71 -4.71 -10.95
N LYS A 126 -8.86 -4.61 -12.27
CA LYS A 126 -9.46 -5.66 -13.11
C LYS A 126 -8.71 -7.01 -13.08
N ASN A 127 -7.42 -6.97 -12.74
CA ASN A 127 -6.55 -8.14 -12.66
C ASN A 127 -6.27 -8.56 -11.20
N LEU A 128 -6.84 -7.85 -10.23
CA LEU A 128 -6.57 -8.08 -8.82
C LEU A 128 -7.33 -9.30 -8.32
N THR A 129 -6.61 -10.37 -8.01
CA THR A 129 -7.11 -11.53 -7.28
C THR A 129 -6.22 -11.85 -6.08
N PRO A 130 -6.70 -12.62 -5.09
CA PRO A 130 -5.84 -13.07 -3.99
C PRO A 130 -4.57 -13.79 -4.45
N GLU A 131 -4.68 -14.59 -5.52
CA GLU A 131 -3.57 -15.38 -6.07
C GLU A 131 -2.51 -14.47 -6.70
N ILE A 132 -2.93 -13.54 -7.57
CA ILE A 132 -2.03 -12.57 -8.24
C ILE A 132 -1.36 -11.68 -7.20
N LEU A 133 -2.10 -11.22 -6.20
CA LEU A 133 -1.53 -10.43 -5.11
C LEU A 133 -0.50 -11.22 -4.32
N THR A 134 -0.82 -12.46 -3.94
CA THR A 134 0.07 -13.36 -3.19
C THR A 134 1.35 -13.66 -3.97
N GLU A 135 1.22 -14.00 -5.26
CA GLU A 135 2.36 -14.27 -6.14
C GLU A 135 3.27 -13.04 -6.27
N THR A 136 2.68 -11.86 -6.47
CA THR A 136 3.43 -10.60 -6.59
C THR A 136 4.17 -10.27 -5.30
N VAL A 137 3.52 -10.43 -4.14
CA VAL A 137 4.14 -10.24 -2.82
C VAL A 137 5.31 -11.22 -2.64
N ASN A 138 5.08 -12.52 -2.86
CA ASN A 138 6.11 -13.54 -2.69
C ASN A 138 7.31 -13.28 -3.60
N ARG A 139 7.09 -12.91 -4.85
CA ARG A 139 8.15 -12.58 -5.81
C ARG A 139 8.99 -11.39 -5.36
N LEU A 140 8.36 -10.33 -4.83
CA LEU A 140 9.09 -9.16 -4.33
C LEU A 140 9.86 -9.48 -3.04
N LEU A 141 9.25 -10.20 -2.11
CA LEU A 141 9.89 -10.56 -0.85
C LEU A 141 11.00 -11.60 -0.99
N SER A 142 10.99 -12.42 -2.05
CA SER A 142 12.05 -13.41 -2.32
C SER A 142 13.33 -12.82 -2.91
N ASP A 143 13.28 -11.60 -3.45
CA ASP A 143 14.42 -10.88 -4.03
C ASP A 143 14.68 -9.59 -3.23
N ARG A 144 15.45 -9.73 -2.16
CA ARG A 144 15.75 -8.61 -1.25
C ARG A 144 16.46 -7.46 -1.96
N ALA A 145 17.40 -7.76 -2.85
CA ALA A 145 18.14 -6.73 -3.58
C ALA A 145 17.20 -5.92 -4.49
N LYS A 146 16.28 -6.61 -5.17
CA LYS A 146 15.26 -5.95 -6.00
C LYS A 146 14.28 -5.13 -5.16
N LEU A 147 13.90 -5.63 -3.99
CA LEU A 147 13.00 -4.93 -3.08
C LEU A 147 13.65 -3.63 -2.59
N GLU A 148 14.89 -3.69 -2.12
CA GLU A 148 15.68 -2.54 -1.66
C GLU A 148 15.87 -1.52 -2.79
N GLN A 149 16.27 -1.95 -3.99
CA GLN A 149 16.41 -1.08 -5.16
C GLN A 149 15.09 -0.36 -5.51
N THR A 150 13.95 -1.05 -5.40
CA THR A 150 12.64 -0.44 -5.63
C THR A 150 12.36 0.67 -4.61
N GLY A 151 12.72 0.46 -3.36
CA GLY A 151 12.61 1.48 -2.30
C GLY A 151 13.54 2.68 -2.54
N GLU A 152 14.79 2.45 -2.94
CA GLU A 152 15.74 3.51 -3.27
C GLU A 152 15.25 4.35 -4.46
N ASN A 153 14.73 3.71 -5.49
CA ASN A 153 14.14 4.40 -6.63
C ASN A 153 12.93 5.26 -6.21
N ALA A 154 12.09 4.76 -5.30
CA ALA A 154 10.97 5.54 -4.75
C ALA A 154 11.48 6.75 -3.97
N LYS A 155 12.51 6.58 -3.13
CA LYS A 155 13.12 7.66 -2.35
C LYS A 155 13.73 8.74 -3.22
N ALA A 156 14.36 8.36 -4.34
CA ALA A 156 14.95 9.31 -5.28
C ALA A 156 13.90 10.22 -5.97
N MET A 157 12.62 9.85 -5.93
CA MET A 157 11.51 10.64 -6.46
C MET A 157 10.86 11.54 -5.40
N ALA A 158 11.29 11.47 -4.14
CA ALA A 158 10.66 12.20 -3.05
C ALA A 158 10.86 13.71 -3.16
N VAL A 159 9.80 14.47 -2.88
CA VAL A 159 9.85 15.93 -2.68
C VAL A 159 9.65 16.19 -1.20
N THR A 160 10.73 16.44 -0.47
CA THR A 160 10.71 16.61 0.99
C THR A 160 10.72 18.06 1.44
N ASP A 161 10.96 19.00 0.52
CA ASP A 161 11.03 20.45 0.72
C ASP A 161 9.82 21.18 0.12
N ALA A 162 8.68 20.51 0.01
CA ALA A 162 7.47 21.10 -0.63
C ALA A 162 6.97 22.36 0.10
N SER A 163 7.03 22.38 1.43
CA SER A 163 6.60 23.53 2.24
C SER A 163 7.44 24.76 1.96
N GLU A 164 8.77 24.61 1.89
CA GLU A 164 9.71 25.66 1.58
C GLU A 164 9.50 26.22 0.17
N ARG A 165 9.30 25.33 -0.81
CA ARG A 165 9.00 25.74 -2.20
C ARG A 165 7.71 26.51 -2.29
N ILE A 166 6.63 26.04 -1.64
CA ILE A 166 5.34 26.74 -1.61
C ILE A 166 5.50 28.11 -0.95
N TYR A 167 6.19 28.18 0.20
CA TYR A 167 6.43 29.44 0.89
C TYR A 167 7.19 30.46 0.02
N SER A 168 8.24 29.99 -0.69
CA SER A 168 9.00 30.86 -1.61
C SER A 168 8.10 31.44 -2.71
N VAL A 169 7.27 30.60 -3.35
CA VAL A 169 6.32 31.07 -4.38
C VAL A 169 5.33 32.09 -3.83
N LEU A 170 4.80 31.87 -2.61
CA LEU A 170 3.89 32.83 -1.98
C LEU A 170 4.58 34.18 -1.71
N CYS A 171 5.81 34.18 -1.19
CA CYS A 171 6.57 35.40 -0.96
C CYS A 171 6.85 36.18 -2.25
N ASP A 172 7.09 35.50 -3.37
CA ASP A 172 7.34 36.11 -4.67
C ASP A 172 6.06 36.68 -5.30
N THR A 173 4.89 36.10 -4.97
CA THR A 173 3.59 36.51 -5.51
C THR A 173 3.00 37.71 -4.78
N VAL A 174 3.37 37.95 -3.52
CA VAL A 174 2.80 39.01 -2.64
C VAL A 174 3.63 40.31 -2.72
N LYS A 175 4.63 40.38 -3.58
CA LYS A 175 5.35 41.64 -3.89
C LYS A 175 4.56 42.43 -4.91
#